data_d8bcae4255fe16353fa48af157e136ad
#
_entry.id   d8bcae4255fe16353fa48af157e136ad
#
_cell.length_a   1.000
_cell.length_b   1.000
_cell.length_c   1.000
_cell.angle_alpha   90.00
_cell.angle_beta   90.00
_cell.angle_gamma   90.00
#
_symmetry.space_group_name_H-M   'P 1'
#
loop_
_entity.id
_entity.type
_entity.pdbx_description
1 polymer ?
#
loop_
_entity_poly.entity_id
_entity_poly.type
_entity_poly.pdbx_seq_one_letter_code
_entity_poly.pdbx_strand_id
1 'polypeptide(L)'
;MPGIRRWSVLSLGLALPTAFFVLGPLGFLLWMGATQEGADFLERARDLELPRVVGQVALLATLTTAWAAALGVPLAWLTVRTDLPGRRLIHWLAPLPLAIPPYIGALVYQILLAPGGVLPNFLGVTSLPLNLYGVGGAAWVLGLFMSPYLYLLVSGALERTNPALEEVARGAGLGPRQVLRRVTLPLLRPALLAGGLVVFLYSWADFGVVSLLRVRTLTTIIYDYIQGTADWALPSALSILLTAITILVLLLQLRVLGRAGYTQIVGAVKPAPLVSLGAWRWPAFAYVGGMVTLTLLLPLGVLGYQASRLPAPAAFVLIQWPYFLNSLWTAVSGASLALLIALGVAWSEGRGRAWRVSGLLQVGYAIPGTVLGLGMAGFLHAALPGIYATSLALIVTYFVLYVTPACQSVKAALAQLHPSLEEAARSLGRGPLAAFWAVTLPLIKPGLLGGWILVFVLSMRELAATLIVRPPGFDTIPVRIWIYAMDVGPEPRAATLALILVLTIALPWAMMLSLRSRGIPPSG
;
A
#
# COMPACT_ATOMS: atom_id res chain seq x y z
N MET A 1 -3.50 3.26 44.22
CA MET A 1 -2.35 2.86 43.37
C MET A 1 -2.37 1.43 42.79
N PRO A 2 -3.33 0.55 43.07
CA PRO A 2 -3.39 -0.80 42.44
C PRO A 2 -3.71 -0.81 40.93
N GLY A 3 -4.35 0.25 40.39
CA GLY A 3 -4.65 0.33 38.94
C GLY A 3 -3.44 0.51 38.04
N ILE A 4 -2.33 1.10 38.51
CA ILE A 4 -1.14 1.39 37.73
C ILE A 4 -0.37 0.11 37.36
N ARG A 5 -0.29 -0.85 38.27
CA ARG A 5 0.38 -2.15 38.04
C ARG A 5 -0.35 -3.05 37.03
N ARG A 6 -1.69 -3.06 37.02
CA ARG A 6 -2.47 -3.89 36.09
C ARG A 6 -2.34 -3.46 34.62
N TRP A 7 -2.23 -2.16 34.34
CA TRP A 7 -2.08 -1.63 32.98
C TRP A 7 -0.67 -1.83 32.42
N SER A 8 0.35 -1.78 33.27
CA SER A 8 1.72 -2.11 32.86
C SER A 8 1.86 -3.60 32.50
N VAL A 9 1.12 -4.49 33.16
CA VAL A 9 1.11 -5.93 32.84
C VAL A 9 0.41 -6.20 31.52
N LEU A 10 -0.73 -5.53 31.23
CA LEU A 10 -1.44 -5.70 29.96
C LEU A 10 -0.61 -5.17 28.78
N SER A 11 0.03 -4.01 28.94
CA SER A 11 0.90 -3.44 27.90
C SER A 11 2.14 -4.31 27.67
N LEU A 12 2.74 -4.88 28.70
CA LEU A 12 3.83 -5.85 28.57
C LEU A 12 3.37 -7.16 27.92
N GLY A 13 2.18 -7.65 28.29
CA GLY A 13 1.60 -8.86 27.72
C GLY A 13 1.31 -8.74 26.21
N LEU A 14 1.05 -7.52 25.71
CA LEU A 14 0.89 -7.26 24.28
C LEU A 14 2.24 -6.92 23.60
N ALA A 15 3.14 -6.24 24.33
CA ALA A 15 4.42 -5.79 23.79
C ALA A 15 5.36 -6.96 23.48
N LEU A 16 5.46 -7.93 24.40
CA LEU A 16 6.40 -9.04 24.26
C LEU A 16 6.11 -9.96 23.07
N PRO A 17 4.88 -10.49 22.88
CA PRO A 17 4.56 -11.28 21.68
C PRO A 17 4.71 -10.47 20.39
N THR A 18 4.30 -9.20 20.41
CA THR A 18 4.45 -8.32 19.26
C THR A 18 5.92 -8.09 18.91
N ALA A 19 6.76 -7.81 19.91
CA ALA A 19 8.20 -7.67 19.72
C ALA A 19 8.83 -8.95 19.17
N PHE A 20 8.43 -10.09 19.68
CA PHE A 20 8.92 -11.40 19.26
C PHE A 20 8.65 -11.63 17.76
N PHE A 21 7.42 -11.39 17.29
CA PHE A 21 7.06 -11.60 15.89
C PHE A 21 7.52 -10.48 14.94
N VAL A 22 7.75 -9.26 15.43
CA VAL A 22 8.28 -8.15 14.61
C VAL A 22 9.80 -8.19 14.52
N LEU A 23 10.49 -8.45 15.63
CA LEU A 23 11.96 -8.45 15.67
C LEU A 23 12.58 -9.81 15.36
N GLY A 24 11.86 -10.92 15.64
CA GLY A 24 12.36 -12.27 15.38
C GLY A 24 12.79 -12.51 13.94
N PRO A 25 11.96 -12.17 12.92
CA PRO A 25 12.34 -12.28 11.52
C PRO A 25 13.58 -11.47 11.17
N LEU A 26 13.71 -10.24 11.69
CA LEU A 26 14.91 -9.41 11.49
C LEU A 26 16.14 -10.01 12.17
N GLY A 27 15.97 -10.51 13.40
CA GLY A 27 17.03 -11.21 14.12
C GLY A 27 17.53 -12.43 13.37
N PHE A 28 16.61 -13.22 12.79
CA PHE A 28 16.96 -14.35 11.93
C PHE A 28 17.77 -13.91 10.71
N LEU A 29 17.31 -12.88 9.99
CA LEU A 29 18.03 -12.38 8.80
C LEU A 29 19.43 -11.86 9.17
N LEU A 30 19.56 -11.12 10.28
CA LEU A 30 20.84 -10.64 10.76
C LEU A 30 21.78 -11.81 11.13
N TRP A 31 21.25 -12.81 11.81
CA TRP A 31 22.02 -14.00 12.17
C TRP A 31 22.48 -14.77 10.93
N MET A 32 21.57 -15.09 10.02
CA MET A 32 21.90 -15.82 8.77
C MET A 32 22.80 -15.00 7.84
N GLY A 33 22.53 -13.71 7.67
CA GLY A 33 23.38 -12.85 6.85
C GLY A 33 24.80 -12.69 7.40
N ALA A 34 24.96 -12.78 8.73
CA ALA A 34 26.28 -12.76 9.37
C ALA A 34 27.07 -14.07 9.18
N THR A 35 26.42 -15.18 8.80
CA THR A 35 27.10 -16.44 8.44
C THR A 35 27.75 -16.38 7.04
N GLN A 36 27.36 -15.39 6.22
CA GLN A 36 27.98 -15.17 4.92
C GLN A 36 29.38 -14.57 5.10
N GLU A 37 30.41 -15.25 4.63
CA GLU A 37 31.76 -14.71 4.65
C GLU A 37 31.89 -13.46 3.77
N GLY A 38 32.54 -12.41 4.28
CA GLY A 38 32.61 -11.12 3.58
C GLY A 38 33.31 -11.20 2.21
N ALA A 39 34.31 -12.05 2.06
CA ALA A 39 35.01 -12.26 0.79
C ALA A 39 34.09 -12.94 -0.25
N ASP A 40 33.40 -14.01 0.15
CA ASP A 40 32.42 -14.73 -0.67
C ASP A 40 31.23 -13.83 -1.04
N PHE A 41 30.76 -13.00 -0.10
CA PHE A 41 29.71 -12.01 -0.39
C PHE A 41 30.16 -11.01 -1.46
N LEU A 42 31.39 -10.51 -1.39
CA LEU A 42 31.92 -9.54 -2.37
C LEU A 42 32.06 -10.16 -3.76
N GLU A 43 32.49 -11.43 -3.85
CA GLU A 43 32.58 -12.17 -5.10
C GLU A 43 31.19 -12.35 -5.72
N ARG A 44 30.24 -12.90 -4.97
CA ARG A 44 28.83 -13.06 -5.42
C ARG A 44 28.16 -11.72 -5.74
N ALA A 45 28.48 -10.66 -4.99
CA ALA A 45 28.00 -9.31 -5.26
C ALA A 45 28.47 -8.76 -6.61
N ARG A 46 29.70 -9.10 -7.01
CA ARG A 46 30.25 -8.77 -8.35
C ARG A 46 29.54 -9.58 -9.43
N ASP A 47 29.39 -10.90 -9.24
CA ASP A 47 28.70 -11.80 -10.18
C ASP A 47 27.24 -11.38 -10.41
N LEU A 48 26.58 -10.92 -9.36
CA LEU A 48 25.21 -10.38 -9.41
C LEU A 48 25.14 -8.98 -10.01
N GLU A 49 26.26 -8.31 -10.25
CA GLU A 49 26.31 -6.90 -10.66
C GLU A 49 25.52 -5.99 -9.69
N LEU A 50 25.63 -6.20 -8.37
CA LEU A 50 24.79 -5.53 -7.37
C LEU A 50 24.70 -4.00 -7.53
N PRO A 51 25.78 -3.25 -7.83
CA PRO A 51 25.67 -1.80 -8.03
C PRO A 51 24.75 -1.45 -9.19
N ARG A 52 24.78 -2.25 -10.26
CA ARG A 52 23.89 -2.07 -11.43
C ARG A 52 22.45 -2.38 -11.08
N VAL A 53 22.21 -3.47 -10.34
CA VAL A 53 20.86 -3.85 -9.87
C VAL A 53 20.29 -2.76 -8.97
N VAL A 54 21.04 -2.28 -7.98
CA VAL A 54 20.63 -1.17 -7.09
C VAL A 54 20.34 0.11 -7.90
N GLY A 55 21.19 0.44 -8.86
CA GLY A 55 20.97 1.55 -9.78
C GLY A 55 19.70 1.41 -10.62
N GLN A 56 19.40 0.21 -11.12
CA GLN A 56 18.16 -0.08 -11.85
C GLN A 56 16.92 0.08 -10.97
N VAL A 57 16.95 -0.39 -9.72
CA VAL A 57 15.84 -0.23 -8.77
C VAL A 57 15.64 1.24 -8.41
N ALA A 58 16.72 2.00 -8.20
CA ALA A 58 16.66 3.44 -7.94
C ALA A 58 16.08 4.20 -9.13
N LEU A 59 16.49 3.85 -10.35
CA LEU A 59 15.93 4.41 -11.59
C LEU A 59 14.44 4.08 -11.72
N LEU A 60 14.05 2.81 -11.51
CA LEU A 60 12.66 2.37 -11.51
C LEU A 60 11.82 3.19 -10.53
N ALA A 61 12.22 3.27 -9.27
CA ALA A 61 11.48 3.99 -8.23
C ALA A 61 11.38 5.50 -8.52
N THR A 62 12.44 6.10 -9.07
CA THR A 62 12.46 7.51 -9.47
C THR A 62 11.53 7.78 -10.65
N LEU A 63 11.60 6.97 -11.70
CA LEU A 63 10.72 7.09 -12.88
C LEU A 63 9.26 6.85 -12.51
N THR A 64 8.98 5.82 -11.69
CA THR A 64 7.62 5.57 -11.20
C THR A 64 7.07 6.76 -10.43
N THR A 65 7.88 7.34 -9.53
CA THR A 65 7.48 8.51 -8.74
C THR A 65 7.21 9.72 -9.64
N ALA A 66 8.07 9.95 -10.63
CA ALA A 66 7.90 11.03 -11.59
C ALA A 66 6.60 10.85 -12.43
N TRP A 67 6.34 9.65 -12.93
CA TRP A 67 5.10 9.33 -13.65
C TRP A 67 3.87 9.48 -12.77
N ALA A 68 3.89 8.93 -11.55
CA ALA A 68 2.78 9.06 -10.60
C ALA A 68 2.50 10.52 -10.25
N ALA A 69 3.55 11.36 -10.13
CA ALA A 69 3.40 12.78 -9.88
C ALA A 69 2.85 13.52 -11.12
N ALA A 70 3.37 13.20 -12.32
CA ALA A 70 2.89 13.78 -13.56
C ALA A 70 1.40 13.48 -13.82
N LEU A 71 0.91 12.34 -13.32
CA LEU A 71 -0.47 11.92 -13.47
C LEU A 71 -1.36 12.36 -12.28
N GLY A 72 -0.93 12.13 -11.05
CA GLY A 72 -1.75 12.35 -9.86
C GLY A 72 -1.90 13.81 -9.46
N VAL A 73 -0.86 14.63 -9.64
CA VAL A 73 -0.89 16.04 -9.22
C VAL A 73 -1.82 16.90 -10.09
N PRO A 74 -1.77 16.84 -11.44
CA PRO A 74 -2.74 17.55 -12.26
C PRO A 74 -4.17 17.07 -12.04
N LEU A 75 -4.39 15.76 -11.82
CA LEU A 75 -5.69 15.21 -11.49
C LEU A 75 -6.26 15.81 -10.20
N ALA A 76 -5.43 15.92 -9.15
CA ALA A 76 -5.81 16.54 -7.88
C ALA A 76 -6.17 18.03 -8.04
N TRP A 77 -5.35 18.76 -8.80
CA TRP A 77 -5.62 20.18 -9.07
C TRP A 77 -6.91 20.38 -9.86
N LEU A 78 -7.13 19.61 -10.92
CA LEU A 78 -8.33 19.68 -11.74
C LEU A 78 -9.62 19.40 -10.96
N THR A 79 -9.58 18.41 -10.06
CA THR A 79 -10.77 18.01 -9.29
C THR A 79 -11.09 18.95 -8.12
N VAL A 80 -10.07 19.55 -7.49
CA VAL A 80 -10.25 20.37 -6.29
C VAL A 80 -10.36 21.87 -6.61
N ARG A 81 -9.61 22.37 -7.61
CA ARG A 81 -9.44 23.82 -7.85
C ARG A 81 -10.13 24.34 -9.10
N THR A 82 -10.78 23.48 -9.92
CA THR A 82 -11.38 23.92 -11.18
C THR A 82 -12.87 23.63 -11.28
N ASP A 83 -13.53 24.27 -12.25
CA ASP A 83 -14.94 24.06 -12.60
C ASP A 83 -15.16 22.84 -13.53
N LEU A 84 -14.28 21.83 -13.45
CA LEU A 84 -14.36 20.63 -14.28
C LEU A 84 -15.73 19.94 -14.13
N PRO A 85 -16.43 19.63 -15.23
CA PRO A 85 -17.70 18.91 -15.19
C PRO A 85 -17.54 17.53 -14.57
N GLY A 86 -18.44 17.13 -13.68
CA GLY A 86 -18.39 15.82 -13.03
C GLY A 86 -17.29 15.68 -11.97
N ARG A 87 -16.62 16.75 -11.54
CA ARG A 87 -15.52 16.72 -10.57
C ARG A 87 -15.84 15.91 -9.30
N ARG A 88 -17.11 15.95 -8.83
CA ARG A 88 -17.54 15.15 -7.66
C ARG A 88 -17.45 13.65 -7.93
N LEU A 89 -17.92 13.21 -9.09
CA LEU A 89 -17.80 11.80 -9.52
C LEU A 89 -16.34 11.39 -9.68
N ILE A 90 -15.54 12.26 -10.31
CA ILE A 90 -14.11 12.02 -10.54
C ILE A 90 -13.36 11.88 -9.21
N HIS A 91 -13.69 12.72 -8.23
CA HIS A 91 -13.11 12.63 -6.89
C HIS A 91 -13.36 11.25 -6.22
N TRP A 92 -14.48 10.60 -6.53
CA TRP A 92 -14.79 9.25 -6.10
C TRP A 92 -14.10 8.18 -6.94
N LEU A 93 -14.00 8.39 -8.25
CA LEU A 93 -13.41 7.41 -9.17
C LEU A 93 -11.87 7.39 -9.10
N ALA A 94 -11.23 8.52 -8.85
CA ALA A 94 -9.78 8.64 -8.87
C ALA A 94 -9.03 7.73 -7.86
N PRO A 95 -9.54 7.42 -6.66
CA PRO A 95 -8.93 6.45 -5.75
C PRO A 95 -9.24 4.99 -6.06
N LEU A 96 -10.26 4.68 -6.89
CA LEU A 96 -10.68 3.29 -7.15
C LEU A 96 -9.57 2.40 -7.75
N PRO A 97 -8.64 2.92 -8.59
CA PRO A 97 -7.54 2.09 -9.07
C PRO A 97 -6.67 1.47 -7.97
N LEU A 98 -6.70 2.01 -6.74
CA LEU A 98 -6.04 1.37 -5.59
C LEU A 98 -6.61 0.00 -5.22
N ALA A 99 -7.83 -0.31 -5.65
CA ALA A 99 -8.41 -1.64 -5.50
C ALA A 99 -7.76 -2.66 -6.45
N ILE A 100 -7.11 -2.21 -7.53
CA ILE A 100 -6.40 -3.06 -8.49
C ILE A 100 -4.94 -3.15 -8.06
N PRO A 101 -4.44 -4.31 -7.61
CA PRO A 101 -3.03 -4.49 -7.33
C PRO A 101 -2.18 -4.19 -8.56
N PRO A 102 -1.03 -3.50 -8.45
CA PRO A 102 -0.20 -3.13 -9.61
C PRO A 102 0.26 -4.31 -10.46
N TYR A 103 0.49 -5.48 -9.88
CA TYR A 103 0.85 -6.68 -10.64
C TYR A 103 -0.30 -7.17 -11.53
N ILE A 104 -1.57 -6.95 -11.14
CA ILE A 104 -2.72 -7.19 -12.03
C ILE A 104 -2.71 -6.17 -13.17
N GLY A 105 -2.35 -4.91 -12.88
CA GLY A 105 -2.11 -3.93 -13.93
C GLY A 105 -1.05 -4.39 -14.92
N ALA A 106 0.07 -4.91 -14.43
CA ALA A 106 1.13 -5.49 -15.29
C ALA A 106 0.60 -6.64 -16.14
N LEU A 107 -0.13 -7.59 -15.55
CA LEU A 107 -0.79 -8.69 -16.27
C LEU A 107 -1.71 -8.17 -17.37
N VAL A 108 -2.57 -7.19 -17.07
CA VAL A 108 -3.49 -6.60 -18.06
C VAL A 108 -2.74 -5.98 -19.23
N TYR A 109 -1.70 -5.20 -18.94
CA TYR A 109 -0.92 -4.58 -20.00
C TYR A 109 -0.04 -5.57 -20.78
N GLN A 110 0.36 -6.69 -20.16
CA GLN A 110 0.95 -7.81 -20.90
C GLN A 110 -0.06 -8.45 -21.86
N ILE A 111 -1.26 -8.77 -21.39
CA ILE A 111 -2.35 -9.31 -22.23
C ILE A 111 -2.63 -8.36 -23.41
N LEU A 112 -2.61 -7.06 -23.18
CA LEU A 112 -2.96 -6.06 -24.17
C LEU A 112 -1.83 -5.79 -25.16
N LEU A 113 -0.59 -5.57 -24.71
CA LEU A 113 0.50 -4.93 -25.44
C LEU A 113 1.67 -5.85 -25.79
N ALA A 114 1.81 -7.02 -25.11
CA ALA A 114 2.91 -7.94 -25.38
C ALA A 114 2.83 -8.50 -26.82
N PRO A 115 3.93 -8.99 -27.39
CA PRO A 115 3.89 -9.71 -28.66
C PRO A 115 2.84 -10.83 -28.63
N GLY A 116 1.99 -10.89 -29.66
CA GLY A 116 0.84 -11.80 -29.68
C GLY A 116 -0.32 -11.43 -28.75
N GLY A 117 -0.28 -10.28 -28.10
CA GLY A 117 -1.36 -9.76 -27.25
C GLY A 117 -2.58 -9.30 -28.04
N VAL A 118 -3.59 -8.80 -27.30
CA VAL A 118 -4.89 -8.42 -27.90
C VAL A 118 -4.72 -7.30 -28.93
N LEU A 119 -3.96 -6.25 -28.61
CA LEU A 119 -3.80 -5.08 -29.49
C LEU A 119 -2.94 -5.38 -30.72
N PRO A 120 -1.76 -6.03 -30.63
CA PRO A 120 -1.02 -6.47 -31.82
C PRO A 120 -1.85 -7.33 -32.75
N ASN A 121 -2.58 -8.33 -32.23
CA ASN A 121 -3.44 -9.20 -33.04
C ASN A 121 -4.58 -8.42 -33.71
N PHE A 122 -5.19 -7.46 -33.01
CA PHE A 122 -6.23 -6.60 -33.58
C PHE A 122 -5.70 -5.73 -34.73
N LEU A 123 -4.46 -5.24 -34.61
CA LEU A 123 -3.81 -4.43 -35.65
C LEU A 123 -3.17 -5.26 -36.77
N GLY A 124 -3.18 -6.59 -36.69
CA GLY A 124 -2.56 -7.48 -37.66
C GLY A 124 -1.03 -7.44 -37.65
N VAL A 125 -0.41 -7.04 -36.51
CA VAL A 125 1.06 -6.97 -36.35
C VAL A 125 1.54 -8.00 -35.33
N THR A 126 2.76 -8.47 -35.46
CA THR A 126 3.35 -9.45 -34.51
C THR A 126 3.74 -8.81 -33.17
N SER A 127 4.14 -7.53 -33.21
CA SER A 127 4.53 -6.77 -32.02
C SER A 127 4.33 -5.27 -32.26
N LEU A 128 4.11 -4.53 -31.18
CA LEU A 128 4.09 -3.07 -31.21
C LEU A 128 5.53 -2.52 -31.09
N PRO A 129 5.81 -1.32 -31.62
CA PRO A 129 7.10 -0.65 -31.45
C PRO A 129 7.28 -0.10 -30.01
N LEU A 130 6.77 -0.83 -29.03
CA LEU A 130 6.73 -0.46 -27.61
C LEU A 130 7.18 -1.65 -26.76
N ASN A 131 8.30 -1.49 -26.07
CA ASN A 131 8.77 -2.53 -25.19
C ASN A 131 8.16 -2.34 -23.78
N LEU A 132 7.22 -3.20 -23.43
CA LEU A 132 6.61 -3.22 -22.09
C LEU A 132 7.54 -3.83 -21.05
N TYR A 133 8.46 -4.71 -21.47
CA TYR A 133 9.38 -5.38 -20.56
C TYR A 133 10.55 -4.46 -20.18
N GLY A 134 11.06 -4.62 -18.95
CA GLY A 134 12.15 -3.83 -18.42
C GLY A 134 11.71 -2.59 -17.62
N VAL A 135 12.68 -1.77 -17.22
CA VAL A 135 12.50 -0.66 -16.28
C VAL A 135 11.47 0.37 -16.75
N GLY A 136 11.45 0.70 -18.05
CA GLY A 136 10.54 1.71 -18.59
C GLY A 136 9.07 1.30 -18.50
N GLY A 137 8.74 0.08 -18.94
CA GLY A 137 7.38 -0.45 -18.87
C GLY A 137 6.92 -0.67 -17.43
N ALA A 138 7.79 -1.20 -16.57
CA ALA A 138 7.50 -1.38 -15.15
C ALA A 138 7.24 -0.04 -14.46
N ALA A 139 8.06 1.00 -14.72
CA ALA A 139 7.86 2.34 -14.19
C ALA A 139 6.54 2.96 -14.66
N TRP A 140 6.18 2.75 -15.91
CA TRP A 140 4.93 3.25 -16.47
C TRP A 140 3.71 2.59 -15.81
N VAL A 141 3.69 1.25 -15.71
CA VAL A 141 2.60 0.51 -15.06
C VAL A 141 2.49 0.89 -13.58
N LEU A 142 3.60 0.84 -12.84
CA LEU A 142 3.62 1.25 -11.44
C LEU A 142 3.16 2.70 -11.27
N GLY A 143 3.62 3.62 -12.13
CA GLY A 143 3.23 5.02 -12.10
C GLY A 143 1.74 5.25 -12.30
N LEU A 144 1.11 4.50 -13.21
CA LEU A 144 -0.34 4.53 -13.42
C LEU A 144 -1.10 4.12 -12.16
N PHE A 145 -0.79 2.94 -11.60
CA PHE A 145 -1.53 2.38 -10.45
C PHE A 145 -1.13 3.00 -9.10
N MET A 146 0.01 3.71 -9.02
CA MET A 146 0.44 4.44 -7.83
C MET A 146 0.06 5.93 -7.86
N SER A 147 -0.34 6.48 -9.01
CA SER A 147 -0.78 7.88 -9.14
C SER A 147 -1.92 8.28 -8.17
N PRO A 148 -2.87 7.38 -7.78
CA PRO A 148 -3.90 7.72 -6.81
C PRO A 148 -3.36 8.03 -5.41
N TYR A 149 -2.18 7.54 -5.01
CA TYR A 149 -1.57 7.94 -3.73
C TYR A 149 -1.20 9.42 -3.72
N LEU A 150 -0.56 9.89 -4.79
CA LEU A 150 -0.24 11.31 -4.94
C LEU A 150 -1.50 12.16 -5.09
N TYR A 151 -2.49 11.66 -5.86
CA TYR A 151 -3.79 12.30 -5.96
C TYR A 151 -4.43 12.55 -4.57
N LEU A 152 -4.53 11.51 -3.73
CA LEU A 152 -5.17 11.60 -2.41
C LEU A 152 -4.45 12.56 -1.47
N LEU A 153 -3.12 12.53 -1.44
CA LEU A 153 -2.35 13.39 -0.54
C LEU A 153 -2.35 14.85 -1.01
N VAL A 154 -2.25 15.07 -2.31
CA VAL A 154 -2.26 16.42 -2.89
C VAL A 154 -3.67 17.03 -2.86
N SER A 155 -4.72 16.27 -3.20
CA SER A 155 -6.10 16.77 -3.10
C SER A 155 -6.47 17.15 -1.67
N GLY A 156 -6.14 16.28 -0.68
CA GLY A 156 -6.36 16.60 0.73
C GLY A 156 -5.55 17.80 1.22
N ALA A 157 -4.36 18.05 0.69
CA ALA A 157 -3.59 19.26 0.98
C ALA A 157 -4.21 20.50 0.34
N LEU A 158 -4.65 20.41 -0.93
CA LEU A 158 -5.33 21.50 -1.63
C LEU A 158 -6.63 21.92 -0.93
N GLU A 159 -7.42 20.96 -0.45
CA GLU A 159 -8.67 21.24 0.27
C GLU A 159 -8.45 21.99 1.59
N ARG A 160 -7.32 21.75 2.27
CA ARG A 160 -6.94 22.40 3.53
C ARG A 160 -6.17 23.69 3.36
N THR A 161 -5.72 24.02 2.14
CA THR A 161 -4.97 25.24 1.88
C THR A 161 -5.90 26.44 1.91
N ASN A 162 -5.57 27.49 2.71
CA ASN A 162 -6.35 28.71 2.80
C ASN A 162 -6.28 29.50 1.47
N PRO A 163 -7.41 29.70 0.77
CA PRO A 163 -7.45 30.43 -0.50
C PRO A 163 -7.00 31.89 -0.40
N ALA A 164 -7.14 32.50 0.78
CA ALA A 164 -6.78 33.89 1.01
C ALA A 164 -5.30 34.18 0.68
N LEU A 165 -4.41 33.20 0.84
CA LEU A 165 -2.99 33.34 0.47
C LEU A 165 -2.80 33.50 -1.04
N GLU A 166 -3.59 32.81 -1.84
CA GLU A 166 -3.56 32.96 -3.30
C GLU A 166 -4.25 34.26 -3.76
N GLU A 167 -5.31 34.69 -3.05
CA GLU A 167 -6.02 35.94 -3.32
C GLU A 167 -5.14 37.15 -3.00
N VAL A 168 -4.45 37.16 -1.87
CA VAL A 168 -3.47 38.21 -1.51
C VAL A 168 -2.35 38.29 -2.55
N ALA A 169 -1.83 37.15 -2.98
CA ALA A 169 -0.79 37.11 -4.01
C ALA A 169 -1.28 37.67 -5.36
N ARG A 170 -2.51 37.38 -5.76
CA ARG A 170 -3.15 37.97 -6.95
C ARG A 170 -3.40 39.47 -6.77
N GLY A 171 -3.84 39.89 -5.59
CA GLY A 171 -4.02 41.30 -5.26
C GLY A 171 -2.70 42.08 -5.29
N ALA A 172 -1.57 41.42 -4.98
CA ALA A 172 -0.23 41.96 -5.14
C ALA A 172 0.30 41.95 -6.60
N GLY A 173 -0.56 41.65 -7.58
CA GLY A 173 -0.21 41.69 -9.01
C GLY A 173 0.47 40.44 -9.55
N LEU A 174 0.54 39.33 -8.81
CA LEU A 174 1.11 38.09 -9.28
C LEU A 174 0.18 37.39 -10.27
N GLY A 175 0.69 37.08 -11.45
CA GLY A 175 -0.04 36.29 -12.45
C GLY A 175 -0.25 34.83 -12.01
N PRO A 176 -1.19 34.07 -12.64
CA PRO A 176 -1.55 32.70 -12.24
C PRO A 176 -0.36 31.73 -12.13
N ARG A 177 0.61 31.80 -13.06
CA ARG A 177 1.83 30.98 -13.04
C ARG A 177 2.75 31.33 -11.86
N GLN A 178 2.80 32.60 -11.48
CA GLN A 178 3.61 33.06 -10.35
C GLN A 178 2.98 32.66 -9.03
N VAL A 179 1.65 32.76 -8.90
CA VAL A 179 0.88 32.24 -7.74
C VAL A 179 1.13 30.74 -7.58
N LEU A 180 1.00 29.96 -8.66
CA LEU A 180 1.28 28.52 -8.64
C LEU A 180 2.70 28.22 -8.12
N ARG A 181 3.73 28.88 -8.68
CA ARG A 181 5.13 28.58 -8.35
C ARG A 181 5.57 29.14 -7.00
N ARG A 182 5.08 30.32 -6.58
CA ARG A 182 5.54 31.02 -5.38
C ARG A 182 4.68 30.79 -4.16
N VAL A 183 3.42 30.38 -4.32
CA VAL A 183 2.46 30.17 -3.23
C VAL A 183 1.99 28.73 -3.19
N THR A 184 1.28 28.25 -4.21
CA THR A 184 0.59 26.95 -4.18
C THR A 184 1.60 25.79 -4.13
N LEU A 185 2.60 25.75 -4.99
CA LEU A 185 3.60 24.66 -5.01
C LEU A 185 4.42 24.55 -3.71
N PRO A 186 4.93 25.66 -3.11
CA PRO A 186 5.59 25.59 -1.81
C PRO A 186 4.67 25.05 -0.70
N LEU A 187 3.40 25.42 -0.68
CA LEU A 187 2.42 24.90 0.29
C LEU A 187 2.13 23.41 0.10
N LEU A 188 2.21 22.92 -1.13
CA LEU A 188 2.01 21.51 -1.47
C LEU A 188 3.28 20.64 -1.28
N ARG A 189 4.46 21.24 -1.10
CA ARG A 189 5.72 20.48 -0.95
C ARG A 189 5.64 19.34 0.07
N PRO A 190 5.08 19.52 1.29
CA PRO A 190 4.99 18.41 2.23
C PRO A 190 4.14 17.23 1.72
N ALA A 191 3.02 17.53 1.06
CA ALA A 191 2.13 16.50 0.49
C ALA A 191 2.78 15.80 -0.72
N LEU A 192 3.47 16.56 -1.58
CA LEU A 192 4.22 16.02 -2.72
C LEU A 192 5.37 15.11 -2.27
N LEU A 193 6.13 15.54 -1.27
CA LEU A 193 7.23 14.75 -0.71
C LEU A 193 6.71 13.49 -0.01
N ALA A 194 5.63 13.60 0.77
CA ALA A 194 5.03 12.45 1.44
C ALA A 194 4.46 11.45 0.42
N GLY A 195 3.69 11.92 -0.58
CA GLY A 195 3.13 11.08 -1.63
C GLY A 195 4.19 10.47 -2.52
N GLY A 196 5.16 11.28 -2.93
CA GLY A 196 6.30 10.83 -3.74
C GLY A 196 7.10 9.73 -3.05
N LEU A 197 7.33 9.85 -1.73
CA LEU A 197 8.04 8.81 -1.01
C LEU A 197 7.24 7.52 -0.89
N VAL A 198 5.93 7.59 -0.62
CA VAL A 198 5.09 6.38 -0.58
C VAL A 198 5.22 5.62 -1.89
N VAL A 199 5.15 6.33 -3.02
CA VAL A 199 5.31 5.73 -4.36
C VAL A 199 6.72 5.21 -4.57
N PHE A 200 7.74 5.97 -4.18
CA PHE A 200 9.14 5.57 -4.30
C PHE A 200 9.44 4.28 -3.52
N LEU A 201 9.07 4.24 -2.24
CA LEU A 201 9.31 3.07 -1.38
C LEU A 201 8.51 1.85 -1.82
N TYR A 202 7.27 2.06 -2.27
CA TYR A 202 6.49 0.96 -2.84
C TYR A 202 7.20 0.36 -4.05
N SER A 203 7.64 1.21 -5.00
CA SER A 203 8.31 0.76 -6.22
C SER A 203 9.70 0.17 -5.94
N TRP A 204 10.39 0.69 -4.93
CA TRP A 204 11.67 0.17 -4.44
C TRP A 204 11.56 -1.25 -3.92
N ALA A 205 10.44 -1.58 -3.26
CA ALA A 205 10.16 -2.86 -2.63
C ALA A 205 9.26 -3.77 -3.49
N ASP A 206 8.84 -3.32 -4.67
CA ASP A 206 7.93 -4.10 -5.51
C ASP A 206 8.57 -5.41 -5.95
N PHE A 207 7.75 -6.46 -5.96
CA PHE A 207 8.09 -7.77 -6.49
C PHE A 207 7.16 -8.14 -7.65
N GLY A 208 5.87 -7.84 -7.53
CA GLY A 208 4.85 -8.35 -8.42
C GLY A 208 4.95 -7.83 -9.85
N VAL A 209 5.10 -6.50 -10.03
CA VAL A 209 5.24 -5.89 -11.35
C VAL A 209 6.61 -6.22 -11.96
N VAL A 210 7.67 -6.10 -11.15
CA VAL A 210 9.04 -6.32 -11.65
C VAL A 210 9.28 -7.75 -12.08
N SER A 211 8.70 -8.75 -11.39
CA SER A 211 8.78 -10.16 -11.79
C SER A 211 8.07 -10.41 -13.12
N LEU A 212 6.82 -9.92 -13.27
CA LEU A 212 6.03 -10.09 -14.48
C LEU A 212 6.65 -9.36 -15.68
N LEU A 213 7.20 -8.15 -15.48
CA LEU A 213 7.81 -7.35 -16.54
C LEU A 213 9.32 -7.60 -16.71
N ARG A 214 9.83 -8.67 -16.09
CA ARG A 214 11.20 -9.16 -16.24
C ARG A 214 12.28 -8.13 -15.90
N VAL A 215 12.05 -7.34 -14.85
CA VAL A 215 13.04 -6.41 -14.31
C VAL A 215 13.82 -7.10 -13.20
N ARG A 216 15.13 -7.19 -13.37
CA ARG A 216 16.01 -7.76 -12.34
C ARG A 216 16.21 -6.76 -11.21
N THR A 217 15.70 -7.08 -10.02
CA THR A 217 15.73 -6.26 -8.81
C THR A 217 16.23 -7.08 -7.62
N LEU A 218 16.53 -6.42 -6.49
CA LEU A 218 16.90 -7.14 -5.27
C LEU A 218 15.79 -8.09 -4.82
N THR A 219 14.53 -7.70 -4.95
CA THR A 219 13.37 -8.52 -4.55
C THR A 219 13.24 -9.79 -5.41
N THR A 220 13.46 -9.69 -6.72
CA THR A 220 13.43 -10.86 -7.61
C THR A 220 14.65 -11.78 -7.38
N ILE A 221 15.84 -11.22 -7.19
CA ILE A 221 17.04 -12.00 -6.88
C ILE A 221 16.87 -12.77 -5.55
N ILE A 222 16.38 -12.12 -4.49
CA ILE A 222 16.12 -12.78 -3.21
C ILE A 222 15.15 -13.95 -3.40
N TYR A 223 14.06 -13.74 -4.15
CA TYR A 223 13.07 -14.78 -4.42
C TYR A 223 13.68 -15.95 -5.22
N ASP A 224 14.42 -15.66 -6.30
CA ASP A 224 15.01 -16.68 -7.17
C ASP A 224 16.01 -17.57 -6.41
N TYR A 225 16.83 -16.97 -5.52
CA TYR A 225 17.75 -17.73 -4.67
C TYR A 225 17.02 -18.65 -3.69
N ILE A 226 15.92 -18.18 -3.07
CA ILE A 226 15.13 -19.02 -2.14
C ILE A 226 14.52 -20.22 -2.86
N GLN A 227 14.06 -20.04 -4.10
CA GLN A 227 13.44 -21.12 -4.88
C GLN A 227 14.46 -22.07 -5.53
N GLY A 228 15.63 -21.55 -5.88
CA GLY A 228 16.63 -22.29 -6.64
C GLY A 228 17.73 -22.97 -5.82
N THR A 229 17.94 -22.53 -4.58
CA THR A 229 19.06 -23.02 -3.74
C THR A 229 18.61 -23.28 -2.31
N ALA A 230 19.35 -24.14 -1.59
CA ALA A 230 19.18 -24.31 -0.15
C ALA A 230 19.98 -23.27 0.68
N ASP A 231 20.59 -22.28 0.01
CA ASP A 231 21.37 -21.23 0.64
C ASP A 231 20.48 -20.11 1.18
N TRP A 232 20.46 -19.93 2.47
CA TRP A 232 19.73 -18.87 3.17
C TRP A 232 20.61 -17.64 3.49
N ALA A 233 21.95 -17.80 3.45
CA ALA A 233 22.88 -16.76 3.89
C ALA A 233 22.89 -15.57 2.91
N LEU A 234 23.07 -15.83 1.62
CA LEU A 234 23.12 -14.78 0.61
C LEU A 234 21.80 -14.02 0.47
N PRO A 235 20.59 -14.65 0.32
CA PRO A 235 19.34 -13.92 0.27
C PRO A 235 19.06 -13.15 1.57
N SER A 236 19.53 -13.64 2.74
CA SER A 236 19.43 -12.87 4.00
C SER A 236 20.34 -11.65 3.98
N ALA A 237 21.57 -11.73 3.52
CA ALA A 237 22.47 -10.59 3.38
C ALA A 237 21.92 -9.54 2.39
N LEU A 238 21.37 -9.96 1.25
CA LEU A 238 20.70 -9.08 0.30
C LEU A 238 19.44 -8.41 0.90
N SER A 239 18.69 -9.14 1.74
CA SER A 239 17.54 -8.61 2.46
C SER A 239 17.92 -7.54 3.47
N ILE A 240 19.04 -7.71 4.18
CA ILE A 240 19.60 -6.70 5.07
C ILE A 240 19.99 -5.46 4.27
N LEU A 241 20.67 -5.63 3.14
CA LEU A 241 21.05 -4.52 2.27
C LEU A 241 19.82 -3.73 1.79
N LEU A 242 18.78 -4.44 1.29
CA LEU A 242 17.54 -3.82 0.83
C LEU A 242 16.86 -3.03 1.97
N THR A 243 16.80 -3.63 3.16
CA THR A 243 16.22 -2.99 4.34
C THR A 243 17.02 -1.77 4.80
N ALA A 244 18.36 -1.86 4.82
CA ALA A 244 19.23 -0.75 5.20
C ALA A 244 19.05 0.46 4.26
N ILE A 245 18.97 0.22 2.95
CA ILE A 245 18.72 1.29 1.97
C ILE A 245 17.32 1.87 2.17
N THR A 246 16.30 1.03 2.42
CA THR A 246 14.93 1.48 2.71
C THR A 246 14.89 2.39 3.93
N ILE A 247 15.54 2.00 5.02
CA ILE A 247 15.66 2.80 6.25
C ILE A 247 16.40 4.12 5.98
N LEU A 248 17.49 4.09 5.22
CA LEU A 248 18.23 5.29 4.84
C LEU A 248 17.32 6.29 4.10
N VAL A 249 16.55 5.82 3.12
CA VAL A 249 15.60 6.65 2.36
C VAL A 249 14.55 7.27 3.30
N LEU A 250 14.00 6.47 4.23
CA LEU A 250 13.04 6.94 5.24
C LEU A 250 13.65 8.01 6.15
N LEU A 251 14.87 7.82 6.62
CA LEU A 251 15.58 8.80 7.49
C LEU A 251 15.88 10.10 6.75
N LEU A 252 16.30 10.03 5.49
CA LEU A 252 16.51 11.21 4.65
C LEU A 252 15.22 12.01 4.49
N GLN A 253 14.09 11.32 4.27
CA GLN A 253 12.78 11.96 4.19
C GLN A 253 12.41 12.67 5.50
N LEU A 254 12.55 12.00 6.64
CA LEU A 254 12.22 12.60 7.94
C LEU A 254 13.03 13.87 8.19
N ARG A 255 14.29 13.92 7.74
CA ARG A 255 15.12 15.14 7.80
C ARG A 255 14.60 16.26 6.89
N VAL A 256 14.11 15.92 5.70
CA VAL A 256 13.58 16.90 4.74
C VAL A 256 12.20 17.41 5.19
N LEU A 257 11.31 16.54 5.64
CA LEU A 257 9.96 16.89 6.11
C LEU A 257 9.98 17.59 7.47
N GLY A 258 10.86 17.19 8.38
CA GLY A 258 10.96 17.77 9.73
C GLY A 258 11.40 19.25 9.74
N ARG A 259 11.98 19.74 8.63
CA ARG A 259 12.31 21.16 8.45
C ARG A 259 11.16 21.98 7.87
N ALA A 260 10.15 21.33 7.28
CA ALA A 260 8.94 21.97 6.82
C ALA A 260 7.94 22.04 7.98
N GLY A 261 8.08 23.03 8.86
CA GLY A 261 7.18 23.25 10.00
C GLY A 261 5.71 23.27 9.52
N TYR A 262 4.92 22.35 10.05
CA TYR A 262 3.46 22.34 9.88
C TYR A 262 2.86 23.48 10.68
N THR A 263 2.91 24.70 10.19
CA THR A 263 2.03 25.77 10.66
C THR A 263 0.67 25.57 9.99
N GLN A 264 -0.14 24.66 10.55
CA GLN A 264 -1.56 24.67 10.27
C GLN A 264 -2.13 25.96 10.90
N ILE A 265 -2.48 26.93 10.06
CA ILE A 265 -3.33 28.02 10.50
C ILE A 265 -4.71 27.40 10.74
N VAL A 266 -5.00 27.10 12.01
CA VAL A 266 -6.30 26.59 12.45
C VAL A 266 -7.31 27.74 12.28
N GLY A 267 -8.07 27.70 11.20
CA GLY A 267 -9.19 28.59 10.93
C GLY A 267 -10.20 27.86 10.05
N ALA A 268 -11.48 28.23 10.12
CA ALA A 268 -12.49 27.70 9.21
C ALA A 268 -12.06 28.03 7.77
N VAL A 269 -11.65 27.00 7.02
CA VAL A 269 -11.19 27.17 5.64
C VAL A 269 -12.41 27.42 4.77
N LYS A 270 -12.54 28.65 4.25
CA LYS A 270 -13.56 28.94 3.22
C LYS A 270 -13.25 28.12 1.97
N PRO A 271 -14.29 27.61 1.27
CA PRO A 271 -14.07 26.93 -0.01
C PRO A 271 -13.31 27.85 -0.97
N ALA A 272 -12.27 27.33 -1.61
CA ALA A 272 -11.51 28.09 -2.59
C ALA A 272 -12.39 28.43 -3.81
N PRO A 273 -12.30 29.65 -4.37
CA PRO A 273 -12.97 29.96 -5.61
C PRO A 273 -12.41 29.05 -6.71
N LEU A 274 -13.33 28.52 -7.52
CA LEU A 274 -12.96 27.62 -8.61
C LEU A 274 -12.35 28.41 -9.77
N VAL A 275 -11.28 27.89 -10.33
CA VAL A 275 -10.66 28.42 -11.53
C VAL A 275 -11.47 27.96 -12.74
N SER A 276 -11.99 28.91 -13.54
CA SER A 276 -12.67 28.57 -14.77
C SER A 276 -11.68 28.06 -15.82
N LEU A 277 -11.95 26.87 -16.36
CA LEU A 277 -11.14 26.26 -17.39
C LEU A 277 -11.41 26.82 -18.79
N GLY A 278 -12.58 27.44 -19.03
CA GLY A 278 -12.95 27.93 -20.35
C GLY A 278 -12.80 26.86 -21.44
N ALA A 279 -12.02 27.14 -22.48
CA ALA A 279 -11.75 26.20 -23.59
C ALA A 279 -10.91 24.98 -23.13
N TRP A 280 -10.10 25.11 -22.09
CA TRP A 280 -9.30 24.01 -21.54
C TRP A 280 -10.13 22.92 -20.84
N ARG A 281 -11.43 23.14 -20.68
CA ARG A 281 -12.34 22.15 -20.08
C ARG A 281 -12.33 20.82 -20.85
N TRP A 282 -12.30 20.84 -22.17
CA TRP A 282 -12.32 19.63 -22.97
C TRP A 282 -11.02 18.82 -22.92
N PRO A 283 -9.81 19.41 -23.07
CA PRO A 283 -8.55 18.72 -22.82
C PRO A 283 -8.45 18.16 -21.40
N ALA A 284 -8.90 18.93 -20.38
CA ALA A 284 -8.91 18.46 -18.99
C ALA A 284 -9.85 17.27 -18.80
N PHE A 285 -11.04 17.30 -19.40
CA PHE A 285 -11.98 16.18 -19.34
C PHE A 285 -11.42 14.94 -20.06
N ALA A 286 -10.79 15.12 -21.24
CA ALA A 286 -10.13 14.03 -21.96
C ALA A 286 -8.98 13.43 -21.15
N TYR A 287 -8.18 14.24 -20.47
CA TYR A 287 -7.11 13.78 -19.58
C TYR A 287 -7.66 12.92 -18.44
N VAL A 288 -8.67 13.41 -17.74
CA VAL A 288 -9.28 12.68 -16.62
C VAL A 288 -9.98 11.41 -17.10
N GLY A 289 -10.71 11.48 -18.21
CA GLY A 289 -11.34 10.33 -18.84
C GLY A 289 -10.29 9.29 -19.27
N GLY A 290 -9.18 9.74 -19.85
CA GLY A 290 -8.04 8.88 -20.18
C GLY A 290 -7.46 8.19 -18.97
N MET A 291 -7.27 8.90 -17.85
CA MET A 291 -6.79 8.33 -16.60
C MET A 291 -7.74 7.25 -16.06
N VAL A 292 -9.04 7.53 -15.98
CA VAL A 292 -10.04 6.56 -15.54
C VAL A 292 -10.09 5.36 -16.48
N THR A 293 -9.97 5.60 -17.79
CA THR A 293 -9.96 4.53 -18.79
C THR A 293 -8.74 3.64 -18.60
N LEU A 294 -7.54 4.19 -18.55
CA LEU A 294 -6.29 3.42 -18.44
C LEU A 294 -6.17 2.68 -17.10
N THR A 295 -6.62 3.27 -16.00
CA THR A 295 -6.40 2.70 -14.67
C THR A 295 -7.56 1.84 -14.17
N LEU A 296 -8.76 1.96 -14.74
CA LEU A 296 -9.95 1.27 -14.26
C LEU A 296 -10.72 0.55 -15.38
N LEU A 297 -11.23 1.28 -16.40
CA LEU A 297 -12.12 0.70 -17.40
C LEU A 297 -11.42 -0.32 -18.30
N LEU A 298 -10.24 0.01 -18.78
CA LEU A 298 -9.45 -0.87 -19.65
C LEU A 298 -8.97 -2.12 -18.89
N PRO A 299 -8.42 -2.05 -17.66
CA PRO A 299 -8.12 -3.24 -16.88
C PRO A 299 -9.33 -4.15 -16.68
N LEU A 300 -10.46 -3.61 -16.26
CA LEU A 300 -11.67 -4.40 -16.05
C LEU A 300 -12.22 -4.98 -17.37
N GLY A 301 -12.17 -4.20 -18.45
CA GLY A 301 -12.59 -4.64 -19.79
C GLY A 301 -11.73 -5.79 -20.33
N VAL A 302 -10.40 -5.67 -20.22
CA VAL A 302 -9.45 -6.71 -20.67
C VAL A 302 -9.62 -7.98 -19.85
N LEU A 303 -9.71 -7.86 -18.52
CA LEU A 303 -9.93 -9.03 -17.63
C LEU A 303 -11.27 -9.70 -17.92
N GLY A 304 -12.34 -8.91 -18.09
CA GLY A 304 -13.69 -9.43 -18.45
C GLY A 304 -13.70 -10.11 -19.81
N TYR A 305 -13.06 -9.52 -20.83
CA TYR A 305 -12.93 -10.11 -22.15
C TYR A 305 -12.16 -11.44 -22.10
N GLN A 306 -11.04 -11.50 -21.40
CA GLN A 306 -10.27 -12.74 -21.27
C GLN A 306 -11.04 -13.79 -20.46
N ALA A 307 -11.71 -13.40 -19.38
CA ALA A 307 -12.54 -14.31 -18.60
C ALA A 307 -13.67 -14.94 -19.44
N SER A 308 -14.27 -14.18 -20.37
CA SER A 308 -15.30 -14.69 -21.28
C SER A 308 -14.77 -15.72 -22.28
N ARG A 309 -13.49 -15.74 -22.55
CA ARG A 309 -12.83 -16.71 -23.45
C ARG A 309 -12.41 -18.00 -22.75
N LEU A 310 -12.59 -18.09 -21.44
CA LEU A 310 -12.23 -19.29 -20.68
C LEU A 310 -13.20 -20.43 -21.02
N PRO A 311 -12.71 -21.59 -21.46
CA PRO A 311 -13.55 -22.77 -21.62
C PRO A 311 -14.09 -23.22 -20.24
N ALA A 312 -15.40 -23.46 -20.13
CA ALA A 312 -16.06 -23.92 -18.91
C ALA A 312 -15.72 -23.05 -17.65
N PRO A 313 -16.08 -21.75 -17.64
CA PRO A 313 -15.65 -20.83 -16.57
C PRO A 313 -16.17 -21.23 -15.19
N ALA A 314 -17.38 -21.80 -15.10
CA ALA A 314 -17.96 -22.27 -13.85
C ALA A 314 -17.15 -23.44 -13.25
N ALA A 315 -16.75 -24.42 -14.06
CA ALA A 315 -15.92 -25.53 -13.61
C ALA A 315 -14.54 -25.06 -13.15
N PHE A 316 -13.93 -24.13 -13.89
CA PHE A 316 -12.66 -23.53 -13.50
C PHE A 316 -12.75 -22.81 -12.14
N VAL A 317 -13.77 -21.96 -11.93
CA VAL A 317 -14.00 -21.26 -10.67
C VAL A 317 -14.18 -22.24 -9.51
N LEU A 318 -14.93 -23.33 -9.71
CA LEU A 318 -15.11 -24.36 -8.69
C LEU A 318 -13.78 -25.03 -8.31
N ILE A 319 -12.91 -25.33 -9.28
CA ILE A 319 -11.56 -25.88 -9.02
C ILE A 319 -10.69 -24.89 -8.24
N GLN A 320 -10.84 -23.58 -8.49
CA GLN A 320 -10.06 -22.54 -7.81
C GLN A 320 -10.67 -22.08 -6.47
N TRP A 321 -11.88 -22.58 -6.13
CA TRP A 321 -12.60 -22.17 -4.93
C TRP A 321 -11.81 -22.33 -3.61
N PRO A 322 -11.05 -23.44 -3.41
CA PRO A 322 -10.21 -23.58 -2.22
C PRO A 322 -9.19 -22.45 -2.07
N TYR A 323 -8.59 -21.97 -3.15
CA TYR A 323 -7.61 -20.88 -3.11
C TYR A 323 -8.25 -19.53 -2.78
N PHE A 324 -9.50 -19.34 -3.22
CA PHE A 324 -10.29 -18.17 -2.81
C PHE A 324 -10.59 -18.21 -1.30
N LEU A 325 -11.01 -19.35 -0.78
CA LEU A 325 -11.23 -19.53 0.66
C LEU A 325 -9.95 -19.35 1.47
N ASN A 326 -8.81 -19.85 0.99
CA ASN A 326 -7.51 -19.65 1.61
C ASN A 326 -7.16 -18.16 1.71
N SER A 327 -7.37 -17.40 0.62
CA SER A 327 -7.16 -15.95 0.59
C SER A 327 -8.07 -15.23 1.59
N LEU A 328 -9.35 -15.59 1.61
CA LEU A 328 -10.34 -15.00 2.50
C LEU A 328 -10.01 -15.31 3.96
N TRP A 329 -9.72 -16.57 4.27
CA TRP A 329 -9.35 -17.04 5.61
C TRP A 329 -8.14 -16.30 6.16
N THR A 330 -7.04 -16.26 5.39
CA THR A 330 -5.79 -15.62 5.83
C THR A 330 -5.93 -14.10 5.96
N ALA A 331 -6.66 -13.46 5.04
CA ALA A 331 -6.88 -12.02 5.07
C ALA A 331 -7.80 -11.59 6.22
N VAL A 332 -8.92 -12.30 6.43
CA VAL A 332 -9.85 -12.03 7.54
C VAL A 332 -9.16 -12.25 8.89
N SER A 333 -8.46 -13.38 9.04
CA SER A 333 -7.77 -13.71 10.29
C SER A 333 -6.61 -12.76 10.56
N GLY A 334 -5.79 -12.45 9.55
CA GLY A 334 -4.68 -11.49 9.67
C GLY A 334 -5.15 -10.07 10.00
N ALA A 335 -6.21 -9.58 9.33
CA ALA A 335 -6.80 -8.28 9.60
C ALA A 335 -7.40 -8.21 11.01
N SER A 336 -8.08 -9.27 11.44
CA SER A 336 -8.68 -9.32 12.77
C SER A 336 -7.61 -9.36 13.87
N LEU A 337 -6.56 -10.16 13.71
CA LEU A 337 -5.44 -10.21 14.64
C LEU A 337 -4.72 -8.86 14.71
N ALA A 338 -4.42 -8.25 13.56
CA ALA A 338 -3.77 -6.94 13.49
C ALA A 338 -4.60 -5.85 14.19
N LEU A 339 -5.92 -5.83 13.96
CA LEU A 339 -6.80 -4.84 14.59
C LEU A 339 -6.93 -5.04 16.10
N LEU A 340 -7.04 -6.28 16.56
CA LEU A 340 -7.13 -6.62 18.00
C LEU A 340 -5.87 -6.18 18.76
N ILE A 341 -4.70 -6.49 18.23
CA ILE A 341 -3.42 -6.05 18.81
C ILE A 341 -3.28 -4.53 18.75
N ALA A 342 -3.60 -3.92 17.61
CA ALA A 342 -3.57 -2.48 17.41
C ALA A 342 -4.48 -1.74 18.39
N LEU A 343 -5.69 -2.27 18.67
CA LEU A 343 -6.63 -1.70 19.62
C LEU A 343 -6.07 -1.73 21.04
N GLY A 344 -5.52 -2.86 21.44
CA GLY A 344 -4.88 -3.01 22.76
C GLY A 344 -3.70 -2.05 22.94
N VAL A 345 -2.82 -1.94 21.93
CA VAL A 345 -1.65 -1.05 21.95
C VAL A 345 -2.09 0.42 21.97
N ALA A 346 -2.94 0.85 21.05
CA ALA A 346 -3.37 2.24 20.94
C ALA A 346 -4.14 2.71 22.18
N TRP A 347 -5.00 1.86 22.74
CA TRP A 347 -5.75 2.17 23.95
C TRP A 347 -4.86 2.26 25.21
N SER A 348 -3.84 1.40 25.32
CA SER A 348 -2.88 1.45 26.42
C SER A 348 -1.97 2.68 26.37
N GLU A 349 -1.52 3.09 25.19
CA GLU A 349 -0.69 4.28 24.99
C GLU A 349 -1.44 5.60 25.23
N GLY A 350 -2.69 5.69 24.83
CA GLY A 350 -3.53 6.89 25.02
C GLY A 350 -3.73 7.29 26.47
N ARG A 351 -3.40 6.41 27.43
CA ARG A 351 -3.46 6.66 28.89
C ARG A 351 -2.14 7.06 29.54
N GLY A 352 -1.11 7.33 28.72
CA GLY A 352 0.17 7.90 29.18
C GLY A 352 1.03 6.97 30.06
N ARG A 353 0.75 5.65 30.06
CA ARG A 353 1.34 4.69 31.00
C ARG A 353 1.97 3.46 30.35
N ALA A 354 1.99 3.41 29.03
CA ALA A 354 2.58 2.30 28.30
C ALA A 354 3.89 2.74 27.62
N TRP A 355 4.82 1.80 27.53
CA TRP A 355 5.94 1.91 26.60
C TRP A 355 5.36 2.23 25.22
N ARG A 356 6.06 3.06 24.43
CA ARG A 356 5.66 3.40 23.07
C ARG A 356 5.82 2.18 22.15
N VAL A 357 5.01 1.15 22.40
CA VAL A 357 4.98 -0.13 21.65
C VAL A 357 4.66 0.14 20.17
N SER A 358 3.87 1.18 19.89
CA SER A 358 3.56 1.57 18.51
C SER A 358 4.79 1.97 17.69
N GLY A 359 5.87 2.43 18.33
CA GLY A 359 7.14 2.66 17.64
C GLY A 359 7.77 1.36 17.13
N LEU A 360 7.67 0.29 17.92
CA LEU A 360 8.14 -1.05 17.53
C LEU A 360 7.33 -1.61 16.36
N LEU A 361 6.00 -1.40 16.35
CA LEU A 361 5.14 -1.85 15.25
C LEU A 361 5.54 -1.24 13.91
N GLN A 362 6.02 0.02 13.91
CA GLN A 362 6.43 0.72 12.69
C GLN A 362 7.62 0.05 12.00
N VAL A 363 8.46 -0.67 12.74
CA VAL A 363 9.61 -1.39 12.17
C VAL A 363 9.14 -2.44 11.16
N GLY A 364 8.12 -3.24 11.50
CA GLY A 364 7.59 -4.28 10.60
C GLY A 364 7.04 -3.71 9.28
N TYR A 365 6.44 -2.52 9.33
CA TYR A 365 5.88 -1.88 8.13
C TYR A 365 6.94 -1.28 7.18
N ALA A 366 8.12 -0.96 7.71
CA ALA A 366 9.23 -0.45 6.91
C ALA A 366 9.95 -1.54 6.11
N ILE A 367 9.70 -2.83 6.42
CA ILE A 367 10.37 -3.97 5.79
C ILE A 367 9.63 -4.34 4.51
N PRO A 368 10.34 -4.50 3.36
CA PRO A 368 9.74 -5.02 2.14
C PRO A 368 9.10 -6.39 2.35
N GLY A 369 7.95 -6.65 1.69
CA GLY A 369 7.21 -7.91 1.86
C GLY A 369 8.05 -9.15 1.55
N THR A 370 8.90 -9.12 0.53
CA THR A 370 9.84 -10.21 0.20
C THR A 370 10.83 -10.48 1.34
N VAL A 371 11.39 -9.42 1.91
CA VAL A 371 12.35 -9.50 3.03
C VAL A 371 11.67 -10.07 4.29
N LEU A 372 10.48 -9.52 4.62
CA LEU A 372 9.74 -10.04 5.77
C LEU A 372 9.31 -11.49 5.55
N GLY A 373 8.91 -11.85 4.33
CA GLY A 373 8.58 -13.23 3.99
C GLY A 373 9.74 -14.20 4.23
N LEU A 374 10.94 -13.84 3.76
CA LEU A 374 12.15 -14.64 4.01
C LEU A 374 12.47 -14.74 5.50
N GLY A 375 12.52 -13.59 6.16
CA GLY A 375 12.82 -13.55 7.60
C GLY A 375 11.80 -14.34 8.43
N MET A 376 10.52 -14.24 8.07
CA MET A 376 9.44 -14.96 8.77
C MET A 376 9.51 -16.47 8.52
N ALA A 377 9.74 -16.89 7.27
CA ALA A 377 9.89 -18.31 6.94
C ALA A 377 11.04 -18.94 7.73
N GLY A 378 12.21 -18.31 7.73
CA GLY A 378 13.37 -18.82 8.48
C GLY A 378 13.20 -18.74 10.00
N PHE A 379 12.67 -17.63 10.51
CA PHE A 379 12.41 -17.47 11.94
C PHE A 379 11.40 -18.50 12.46
N LEU A 380 10.28 -18.71 11.77
CA LEU A 380 9.29 -19.71 12.15
C LEU A 380 9.83 -21.13 12.04
N HIS A 381 10.62 -21.42 11.01
CA HIS A 381 11.28 -22.72 10.87
C HIS A 381 12.21 -23.01 12.05
N ALA A 382 13.02 -22.02 12.46
CA ALA A 382 14.00 -22.21 13.54
C ALA A 382 13.37 -22.17 14.94
N ALA A 383 12.45 -21.22 15.21
CA ALA A 383 11.96 -20.97 16.56
C ALA A 383 10.59 -21.59 16.85
N LEU A 384 9.73 -21.75 15.85
CA LEU A 384 8.35 -22.21 15.98
C LEU A 384 7.96 -23.21 14.89
N PRO A 385 8.63 -24.38 14.78
CA PRO A 385 8.41 -25.35 13.70
C PRO A 385 6.95 -25.85 13.62
N GLY A 386 6.21 -25.84 14.74
CA GLY A 386 4.79 -26.21 14.76
C GLY A 386 3.86 -25.20 14.07
N ILE A 387 4.31 -23.95 13.84
CA ILE A 387 3.57 -22.93 13.09
C ILE A 387 4.06 -22.89 11.64
N TYR A 388 5.35 -23.12 11.43
CA TYR A 388 5.94 -23.19 10.10
C TYR A 388 5.21 -24.23 9.22
N ALA A 389 5.07 -23.94 7.93
CA ALA A 389 4.32 -24.77 7.00
C ALA A 389 2.81 -24.96 7.33
N THR A 390 2.21 -24.03 8.07
CA THR A 390 0.76 -23.96 8.32
C THR A 390 0.19 -22.62 7.84
N SER A 391 -1.16 -22.54 7.72
CA SER A 391 -1.83 -21.26 7.41
C SER A 391 -1.61 -20.19 8.50
N LEU A 392 -1.27 -20.60 9.73
CA LEU A 392 -0.95 -19.67 10.82
C LEU A 392 0.32 -18.86 10.53
N ALA A 393 1.30 -19.43 9.81
CA ALA A 393 2.49 -18.70 9.37
C ALA A 393 2.12 -17.48 8.52
N LEU A 394 1.17 -17.64 7.59
CA LEU A 394 0.67 -16.53 6.76
C LEU A 394 -0.11 -15.51 7.59
N ILE A 395 -0.97 -15.95 8.51
CA ILE A 395 -1.77 -15.07 9.38
C ILE A 395 -0.85 -14.19 10.22
N VAL A 396 0.20 -14.76 10.82
CA VAL A 396 1.19 -14.03 11.62
C VAL A 396 2.01 -13.09 10.72
N THR A 397 2.36 -13.52 9.52
CA THR A 397 3.07 -12.66 8.55
C THR A 397 2.22 -11.44 8.16
N TYR A 398 0.95 -11.62 7.85
CA TYR A 398 0.03 -10.52 7.54
C TYR A 398 -0.19 -9.60 8.73
N PHE A 399 -0.26 -10.17 9.95
CA PHE A 399 -0.27 -9.37 11.16
C PHE A 399 0.94 -8.45 11.25
N VAL A 400 2.16 -8.97 11.09
CA VAL A 400 3.39 -8.17 11.17
C VAL A 400 3.45 -7.10 10.09
N LEU A 401 3.09 -7.44 8.84
CA LEU A 401 3.06 -6.49 7.72
C LEU A 401 2.08 -5.33 7.96
N TYR A 402 0.90 -5.61 8.54
CA TYR A 402 -0.22 -4.66 8.49
C TYR A 402 -0.72 -4.19 9.85
N VAL A 403 -0.08 -4.57 10.96
CA VAL A 403 -0.42 -4.06 12.29
C VAL A 403 -0.21 -2.54 12.43
N THR A 404 0.76 -1.99 11.70
CA THR A 404 1.02 -0.53 11.72
C THR A 404 -0.14 0.28 11.14
N PRO A 405 -0.63 0.05 9.91
CA PRO A 405 -1.82 0.76 9.40
C PRO A 405 -3.07 0.50 10.25
N ALA A 406 -3.23 -0.72 10.84
CA ALA A 406 -4.27 -0.96 11.83
C ALA A 406 -4.15 -0.03 13.04
N CYS A 407 -2.95 0.08 13.62
CA CYS A 407 -2.67 0.93 14.78
C CYS A 407 -2.89 2.42 14.48
N GLN A 408 -2.48 2.89 13.30
CA GLN A 408 -2.73 4.27 12.86
C GLN A 408 -4.22 4.56 12.72
N SER A 409 -5.00 3.64 12.16
CA SER A 409 -6.46 3.77 12.02
C SER A 409 -7.15 3.82 13.38
N VAL A 410 -6.75 2.96 14.32
CA VAL A 410 -7.28 2.96 15.69
C VAL A 410 -6.93 4.25 16.43
N LYS A 411 -5.67 4.71 16.33
CA LYS A 411 -5.23 5.98 16.93
C LYS A 411 -5.99 7.17 16.36
N ALA A 412 -6.22 7.21 15.06
CA ALA A 412 -7.02 8.25 14.42
C ALA A 412 -8.47 8.24 14.91
N ALA A 413 -9.07 7.07 15.11
CA ALA A 413 -10.42 6.94 15.66
C ALA A 413 -10.49 7.40 17.13
N LEU A 414 -9.53 6.99 17.95
CA LEU A 414 -9.44 7.41 19.36
C LEU A 414 -9.19 8.90 19.52
N ALA A 415 -8.40 9.52 18.64
CA ALA A 415 -8.10 10.95 18.66
C ALA A 415 -9.32 11.85 18.38
N GLN A 416 -10.39 11.30 17.79
CA GLN A 416 -11.66 12.02 17.57
C GLN A 416 -12.54 12.05 18.81
N LEU A 417 -12.26 11.24 19.84
CA LEU A 417 -13.01 11.22 21.08
C LEU A 417 -12.46 12.23 22.09
N HIS A 418 -13.36 13.01 22.66
CA HIS A 418 -12.99 13.88 23.77
C HIS A 418 -12.77 13.02 25.04
N PRO A 419 -11.64 13.18 25.77
CA PRO A 419 -11.34 12.39 26.97
C PRO A 419 -12.44 12.41 28.05
N SER A 420 -13.16 13.52 28.15
CA SER A 420 -14.24 13.72 29.14
C SER A 420 -15.38 12.70 29.03
N LEU A 421 -15.62 12.08 27.86
CA LEU A 421 -16.66 11.07 27.70
C LEU A 421 -16.38 9.81 28.53
N GLU A 422 -15.13 9.37 28.54
CA GLU A 422 -14.71 8.24 29.36
C GLU A 422 -14.63 8.61 30.85
N GLU A 423 -14.18 9.84 31.14
CA GLU A 423 -14.14 10.39 32.51
C GLU A 423 -15.54 10.47 33.13
N ALA A 424 -16.54 10.95 32.36
CA ALA A 424 -17.93 11.00 32.79
C ALA A 424 -18.49 9.60 33.13
N ALA A 425 -18.22 8.59 32.29
CA ALA A 425 -18.63 7.23 32.57
C ALA A 425 -17.98 6.67 33.86
N ARG A 426 -16.73 7.05 34.11
CA ARG A 426 -16.00 6.67 35.34
C ARG A 426 -16.52 7.39 36.57
N SER A 427 -16.91 8.65 36.45
CA SER A 427 -17.54 9.41 37.55
C SER A 427 -18.91 8.84 37.96
N LEU A 428 -19.58 8.15 37.02
CA LEU A 428 -20.81 7.40 37.28
C LEU A 428 -20.54 5.98 37.83
N GLY A 429 -19.32 5.71 38.34
CA GLY A 429 -18.96 4.46 39.01
C GLY A 429 -18.53 3.30 38.08
N ARG A 430 -18.43 3.53 36.75
CA ARG A 430 -17.98 2.49 35.84
C ARG A 430 -16.47 2.31 35.94
N GLY A 431 -16.02 1.07 36.05
CA GLY A 431 -14.58 0.75 35.94
C GLY A 431 -14.03 1.07 34.53
N PRO A 432 -12.69 1.19 34.38
CA PRO A 432 -12.07 1.57 33.09
C PRO A 432 -12.46 0.68 31.93
N LEU A 433 -12.53 -0.64 32.15
CA LEU A 433 -12.91 -1.62 31.12
C LEU A 433 -14.40 -1.51 30.75
N ALA A 434 -15.28 -1.29 31.76
CA ALA A 434 -16.70 -1.09 31.54
C ALA A 434 -16.96 0.24 30.76
N ALA A 435 -16.21 1.31 31.07
CA ALA A 435 -16.28 2.57 30.33
C ALA A 435 -15.79 2.39 28.87
N PHE A 436 -14.73 1.62 28.65
CA PHE A 436 -14.27 1.30 27.30
C PHE A 436 -15.35 0.58 26.47
N TRP A 437 -15.94 -0.50 26.99
CA TRP A 437 -16.95 -1.27 26.27
C TRP A 437 -18.25 -0.51 26.06
N ALA A 438 -18.66 0.33 27.03
CA ALA A 438 -19.93 1.03 26.98
C ALA A 438 -19.89 2.36 26.23
N VAL A 439 -18.73 3.04 26.18
CA VAL A 439 -18.60 4.39 25.62
C VAL A 439 -17.58 4.42 24.49
N THR A 440 -16.33 4.05 24.77
CA THR A 440 -15.23 4.22 23.80
C THR A 440 -15.43 3.35 22.57
N LEU A 441 -15.64 2.04 22.75
CA LEU A 441 -15.74 1.08 21.64
C LEU A 441 -16.90 1.36 20.68
N PRO A 442 -18.15 1.65 21.15
CA PRO A 442 -19.24 1.99 20.25
C PRO A 442 -18.97 3.24 19.41
N LEU A 443 -18.33 4.25 20.00
CA LEU A 443 -18.03 5.51 19.30
C LEU A 443 -16.92 5.37 18.25
N ILE A 444 -15.91 4.52 18.49
CA ILE A 444 -14.84 4.29 17.51
C ILE A 444 -15.15 3.18 16.50
N LYS A 445 -16.26 2.44 16.65
CA LYS A 445 -16.63 1.32 15.79
C LYS A 445 -16.53 1.61 14.29
N PRO A 446 -17.00 2.77 13.76
CA PRO A 446 -16.84 3.08 12.33
C PRO A 446 -15.37 3.20 11.90
N GLY A 447 -14.53 3.79 12.75
CA GLY A 447 -13.09 3.90 12.50
C GLY A 447 -12.37 2.55 12.56
N LEU A 448 -12.79 1.68 13.50
CA LEU A 448 -12.29 0.30 13.58
C LEU A 448 -12.65 -0.50 12.34
N LEU A 449 -13.90 -0.40 11.87
CA LEU A 449 -14.34 -1.08 10.66
C LEU A 449 -13.55 -0.58 9.44
N GLY A 450 -13.33 0.73 9.32
CA GLY A 450 -12.49 1.30 8.25
C GLY A 450 -11.04 0.79 8.30
N GLY A 451 -10.46 0.69 9.50
CA GLY A 451 -9.12 0.13 9.71
C GLY A 451 -9.06 -1.36 9.37
N TRP A 452 -10.07 -2.14 9.76
CA TRP A 452 -10.17 -3.56 9.42
C TRP A 452 -10.27 -3.79 7.91
N ILE A 453 -11.15 -3.03 7.23
CA ILE A 453 -11.29 -3.11 5.76
C ILE A 453 -9.96 -2.77 5.08
N LEU A 454 -9.25 -1.73 5.55
CA LEU A 454 -7.95 -1.37 4.99
C LEU A 454 -6.96 -2.53 5.09
N VAL A 455 -6.82 -3.15 6.26
CA VAL A 455 -5.90 -4.27 6.47
C VAL A 455 -6.35 -5.51 5.70
N PHE A 456 -7.64 -5.80 5.65
CA PHE A 456 -8.20 -6.89 4.84
C PHE A 456 -7.84 -6.73 3.36
N VAL A 457 -8.03 -5.54 2.79
CA VAL A 457 -7.69 -5.23 1.39
C VAL A 457 -6.19 -5.38 1.13
N LEU A 458 -5.35 -4.91 2.06
CA LEU A 458 -3.90 -5.06 1.96
C LEU A 458 -3.48 -6.53 1.99
N SER A 459 -4.07 -7.32 2.88
CA SER A 459 -3.81 -8.77 3.01
C SER A 459 -4.29 -9.56 1.80
N MET A 460 -5.49 -9.25 1.27
CA MET A 460 -6.06 -9.94 0.09
C MET A 460 -5.21 -9.79 -1.17
N ARG A 461 -4.43 -8.73 -1.30
CA ARG A 461 -3.57 -8.46 -2.45
C ARG A 461 -2.10 -8.80 -2.24
N GLU A 462 -1.74 -9.32 -1.03
CA GLU A 462 -0.36 -9.64 -0.70
C GLU A 462 0.14 -10.84 -1.51
N LEU A 463 1.24 -10.62 -2.24
CA LEU A 463 1.84 -11.62 -3.11
C LEU A 463 3.24 -12.04 -2.63
N ALA A 464 4.13 -11.07 -2.38
CA ALA A 464 5.56 -11.32 -2.20
C ALA A 464 5.88 -12.16 -0.96
N ALA A 465 5.37 -11.75 0.21
CA ALA A 465 5.55 -12.50 1.44
C ALA A 465 4.80 -13.84 1.39
N THR A 466 3.62 -13.86 0.74
CA THR A 466 2.81 -15.08 0.61
C THR A 466 3.52 -16.16 -0.20
N LEU A 467 4.15 -15.79 -1.31
CA LEU A 467 4.91 -16.73 -2.15
C LEU A 467 6.02 -17.46 -1.36
N ILE A 468 6.62 -16.79 -0.39
CA ILE A 468 7.75 -17.32 0.39
C ILE A 468 7.27 -18.13 1.61
N VAL A 469 6.23 -17.64 2.32
CA VAL A 469 5.80 -18.20 3.60
C VAL A 469 4.73 -19.28 3.47
N ARG A 470 4.04 -19.33 2.34
CA ARG A 470 2.91 -20.26 2.15
C ARG A 470 3.30 -21.72 2.37
N PRO A 471 2.46 -22.52 3.05
CA PRO A 471 2.68 -23.96 3.14
C PRO A 471 2.58 -24.63 1.78
N PRO A 472 3.26 -25.75 1.56
CA PRO A 472 3.07 -26.57 0.36
C PRO A 472 1.58 -26.92 0.16
N GLY A 473 1.08 -26.70 -1.06
CA GLY A 473 -0.34 -26.96 -1.40
C GLY A 473 -1.34 -25.91 -0.91
N PHE A 474 -0.90 -24.88 -0.19
CA PHE A 474 -1.77 -23.81 0.29
C PHE A 474 -1.55 -22.52 -0.53
N ASP A 475 -2.17 -22.45 -1.69
CA ASP A 475 -2.12 -21.26 -2.52
C ASP A 475 -3.22 -20.26 -2.16
N THR A 476 -2.94 -18.97 -2.38
CA THR A 476 -3.91 -17.87 -2.38
C THR A 476 -4.19 -17.41 -3.80
N ILE A 477 -5.24 -16.63 -4.01
CA ILE A 477 -5.57 -16.10 -5.35
C ILE A 477 -4.42 -15.26 -5.96
N PRO A 478 -3.75 -14.33 -5.23
CA PRO A 478 -2.58 -13.63 -5.76
C PRO A 478 -1.48 -14.57 -6.26
N VAL A 479 -1.18 -15.61 -5.49
CA VAL A 479 -0.18 -16.62 -5.86
C VAL A 479 -0.59 -17.37 -7.12
N ARG A 480 -1.85 -17.80 -7.24
CA ARG A 480 -2.35 -18.51 -8.43
C ARG A 480 -2.32 -17.63 -9.67
N ILE A 481 -2.69 -16.35 -9.55
CA ILE A 481 -2.58 -15.38 -10.65
C ILE A 481 -1.12 -15.30 -11.13
N TRP A 482 -0.19 -15.16 -10.18
CA TRP A 482 1.23 -15.03 -10.50
C TRP A 482 1.80 -16.30 -11.14
N ILE A 483 1.47 -17.49 -10.61
CA ILE A 483 1.89 -18.77 -11.18
C ILE A 483 1.38 -18.91 -12.63
N TYR A 484 0.08 -18.69 -12.86
CA TYR A 484 -0.45 -18.76 -14.23
C TYR A 484 0.19 -17.75 -15.18
N ALA A 485 0.47 -16.53 -14.70
CA ALA A 485 1.09 -15.49 -15.51
C ALA A 485 2.56 -15.79 -15.85
N MET A 486 3.30 -16.45 -14.95
CA MET A 486 4.72 -16.78 -15.13
C MET A 486 4.93 -18.08 -15.91
N ASP A 487 4.16 -19.13 -15.62
CA ASP A 487 4.37 -20.47 -16.17
C ASP A 487 3.77 -20.63 -17.58
N VAL A 488 2.60 -20.06 -17.79
CA VAL A 488 1.83 -20.24 -19.05
C VAL A 488 1.81 -18.95 -19.87
N GLY A 489 2.01 -17.83 -19.21
CA GLY A 489 1.89 -16.49 -19.79
C GLY A 489 0.54 -15.82 -19.48
N PRO A 490 0.28 -14.64 -20.06
CA PRO A 490 -0.92 -13.85 -19.82
C PRO A 490 -2.15 -14.49 -20.49
N GLU A 491 -2.77 -15.44 -19.82
CA GLU A 491 -3.89 -16.27 -20.34
C GLU A 491 -5.23 -16.02 -19.61
N PRO A 492 -6.35 -16.55 -20.14
CA PRO A 492 -7.69 -16.39 -19.56
C PRO A 492 -7.82 -16.84 -18.10
N ARG A 493 -7.05 -17.85 -17.64
CA ARG A 493 -7.11 -18.34 -16.25
C ARG A 493 -6.60 -17.29 -15.26
N ALA A 494 -5.42 -16.71 -15.54
CA ALA A 494 -4.85 -15.62 -14.74
C ALA A 494 -5.81 -14.41 -14.70
N ALA A 495 -6.38 -14.04 -15.86
CA ALA A 495 -7.30 -12.92 -15.97
C ALA A 495 -8.60 -13.13 -15.20
N THR A 496 -9.16 -14.37 -15.23
CA THR A 496 -10.39 -14.70 -14.47
C THR A 496 -10.15 -14.57 -12.97
N LEU A 497 -9.05 -15.11 -12.45
CA LEU A 497 -8.71 -15.00 -11.03
C LEU A 497 -8.42 -13.54 -10.62
N ALA A 498 -7.76 -12.78 -11.51
CA ALA A 498 -7.52 -11.35 -11.29
C ALA A 498 -8.83 -10.56 -11.21
N LEU A 499 -9.81 -10.86 -12.08
CA LEU A 499 -11.12 -10.24 -12.04
C LEU A 499 -11.85 -10.55 -10.72
N ILE A 500 -11.85 -11.81 -10.29
CA ILE A 500 -12.44 -12.23 -9.01
C ILE A 500 -11.79 -11.49 -7.85
N LEU A 501 -10.46 -11.41 -7.83
CA LEU A 501 -9.73 -10.70 -6.78
C LEU A 501 -10.09 -9.22 -6.74
N VAL A 502 -10.07 -8.54 -7.90
CA VAL A 502 -10.40 -7.11 -7.99
C VAL A 502 -11.83 -6.84 -7.52
N LEU A 503 -12.81 -7.64 -7.93
CA LEU A 503 -14.20 -7.49 -7.48
C LEU A 503 -14.33 -7.73 -5.97
N THR A 504 -13.63 -8.73 -5.42
CA THR A 504 -13.61 -9.01 -3.98
C THR A 504 -13.02 -7.86 -3.17
N ILE A 505 -11.99 -7.18 -3.68
CA ILE A 505 -11.36 -6.03 -3.03
C ILE A 505 -12.18 -4.74 -3.22
N ALA A 506 -12.76 -4.55 -4.41
CA ALA A 506 -13.47 -3.32 -4.75
C ALA A 506 -14.72 -3.10 -3.87
N LEU A 507 -15.40 -4.18 -3.49
CA LEU A 507 -16.63 -4.11 -2.69
C LEU A 507 -16.38 -3.53 -1.27
N PRO A 508 -15.47 -4.07 -0.45
CA PRO A 508 -15.11 -3.46 0.86
C PRO A 508 -14.50 -2.07 0.71
N TRP A 509 -13.72 -1.84 -0.35
CA TRP A 509 -13.12 -0.53 -0.63
C TRP A 509 -14.17 0.54 -0.91
N ALA A 510 -15.16 0.25 -1.76
CA ALA A 510 -16.29 1.13 -2.02
C ALA A 510 -17.10 1.40 -0.74
N MET A 511 -17.32 0.37 0.08
CA MET A 511 -17.98 0.50 1.38
C MET A 511 -17.20 1.44 2.32
N MET A 512 -15.88 1.32 2.40
CA MET A 512 -15.03 2.22 3.19
C MET A 512 -15.13 3.67 2.71
N LEU A 513 -15.11 3.91 1.41
CA LEU A 513 -15.29 5.25 0.83
C LEU A 513 -16.67 5.83 1.19
N SER A 514 -17.74 5.04 1.11
CA SER A 514 -19.10 5.48 1.45
C SER A 514 -19.27 5.84 2.94
N LEU A 515 -18.57 5.15 3.84
CA LEU A 515 -18.58 5.48 5.28
C LEU A 515 -17.90 6.82 5.56
N ARG A 516 -16.84 7.16 4.83
CA ARG A 516 -16.16 8.47 4.95
C ARG A 516 -17.05 9.64 4.50
N SER A 517 -17.85 9.46 3.47
CA SER A 517 -18.71 10.53 2.94
C SER A 517 -19.89 10.86 3.86
N ARG A 518 -20.39 9.89 4.62
CA ARG A 518 -21.50 10.10 5.57
C ARG A 518 -21.08 10.92 6.81
N GLY A 519 -19.78 11.04 7.08
CA GLY A 519 -19.24 11.86 8.17
C GLY A 519 -19.00 13.33 7.84
N ILE A 520 -19.17 13.74 6.59
CA ILE A 520 -19.05 15.14 6.17
C ILE A 520 -20.48 15.67 5.95
N PRO A 521 -20.99 16.63 6.78
CA PRO A 521 -22.28 17.25 6.51
C PRO A 521 -22.24 17.90 5.13
N PRO A 522 -23.31 17.80 4.33
CA PRO A 522 -23.36 18.46 3.04
C PRO A 522 -23.21 19.97 3.28
N SER A 523 -22.11 20.54 2.81
CA SER A 523 -22.01 21.99 2.68
C SER A 523 -23.09 22.42 1.70
N GLY A 524 -24.18 23.02 2.23
CA GLY A 524 -25.23 23.66 1.47
C GLY A 524 -24.66 24.76 0.56
#